data_81c3ee4444d699ce0610f05ec3ce3ef3
#
_entry.id   81c3ee4444d699ce0610f05ec3ce3ef3
#
_cell.length_a   1.000
_cell.length_b   1.000
_cell.length_c   1.000
_cell.angle_alpha   90.00
_cell.angle_beta   90.00
_cell.angle_gamma   90.00
#
_symmetry.space_group_name_H-M   'P 1'
#
loop_
_entity.id
_entity.type
_entity.pdbx_description
1 polymer ?
#
loop_
_entity_poly.entity_id
_entity_poly.type
_entity_poly.pdbx_seq_one_letter_code
_entity_poly.pdbx_strand_id
1 'polypeptide(L)'
;MPVALPDVLSSDGRYVYMRSQRFDLVGNRQEIAPTNVTEQAGEGVHLFCPIGFLDGSWLHRAYWMFGRSVASGWGGWFRAGRFVPSGRLLVFDESSVYGFGRMPWYLCQSSVLEYQLYAADKESKGKRISRVQKAARQMNAGKKKNVSAADWKVRKRSSVADLSAVSFKWSNAALPLQVRAMVLTDKTLFVAGPPDVVDEKEVFNRPDDAGIRAKVNEQTAALEGRKGALLWVVSASDGKKLTEYNLESPPVWDGMAAANGRLYLSMKNGRVLSLAEK
;
A
#
# COMPACT_ATOMS: atom_id res chain seq x y z
N MET A 1 -4.57 -23.09 14.01
CA MET A 1 -3.53 -22.39 14.80
C MET A 1 -2.82 -21.43 13.84
N PRO A 2 -2.79 -20.11 14.06
CA PRO A 2 -2.01 -19.25 13.21
C PRO A 2 -0.53 -19.61 13.40
N VAL A 3 0.16 -19.78 12.29
CA VAL A 3 1.59 -20.09 12.30
C VAL A 3 2.33 -18.80 12.62
N ALA A 4 2.98 -18.74 13.77
CA ALA A 4 3.93 -17.67 14.07
C ALA A 4 5.19 -17.92 13.23
N LEU A 5 5.46 -17.03 12.30
CA LEU A 5 6.68 -17.03 11.51
C LEU A 5 7.49 -15.78 11.87
N PRO A 6 8.82 -15.79 11.68
CA PRO A 6 9.61 -14.58 11.81
C PRO A 6 8.99 -13.46 10.98
N ASP A 7 8.71 -12.33 11.60
CA ASP A 7 7.92 -11.28 10.98
C ASP A 7 8.28 -9.90 11.56
N VAL A 8 7.80 -8.86 10.89
CA VAL A 8 7.81 -7.50 11.44
C VAL A 8 6.67 -7.40 12.45
N LEU A 9 7.02 -7.12 13.68
CA LEU A 9 6.05 -6.90 14.74
C LEU A 9 5.43 -5.50 14.58
N SER A 10 4.15 -5.39 14.91
CA SER A 10 3.48 -4.10 15.06
C SER A 10 2.92 -3.96 16.47
N SER A 11 2.69 -2.72 16.92
CA SER A 11 2.11 -2.44 18.22
C SER A 11 1.15 -1.26 18.14
N ASP A 12 0.09 -1.32 18.93
CA ASP A 12 -0.84 -0.21 19.16
C ASP A 12 -0.61 0.45 20.54
N GLY A 13 0.52 0.12 21.21
CA GLY A 13 0.85 0.58 22.56
C GLY A 13 0.22 -0.26 23.68
N ARG A 14 -0.83 -1.04 23.39
CA ARG A 14 -1.51 -1.94 24.33
C ARG A 14 -1.15 -3.40 24.09
N TYR A 15 -0.95 -3.75 22.84
CA TYR A 15 -0.62 -5.10 22.40
C TYR A 15 0.54 -5.09 21.41
N VAL A 16 1.20 -6.23 21.30
CA VAL A 16 2.13 -6.55 20.21
C VAL A 16 1.48 -7.57 19.30
N TYR A 17 1.63 -7.38 18.00
CA TYR A 17 1.05 -8.24 16.99
C TYR A 17 2.15 -8.87 16.13
N MET A 18 2.04 -10.19 15.98
CA MET A 18 2.79 -10.95 14.98
C MET A 18 1.77 -11.42 13.93
N ARG A 19 1.73 -10.76 12.79
CA ARG A 19 0.63 -10.88 11.81
C ARG A 19 -0.72 -10.62 12.48
N SER A 20 -1.63 -11.60 12.49
CA SER A 20 -2.92 -11.51 13.17
C SER A 20 -2.91 -12.07 14.59
N GLN A 21 -1.78 -12.59 15.08
CA GLN A 21 -1.69 -13.07 16.45
C GLN A 21 -1.35 -11.93 17.41
N ARG A 22 -2.19 -11.73 18.40
CA ARG A 22 -2.06 -10.72 19.44
C ARG A 22 -1.39 -11.27 20.69
N PHE A 23 -0.48 -10.48 21.26
CA PHE A 23 0.17 -10.72 22.55
C PHE A 23 0.01 -9.48 23.44
N ASP A 24 -0.09 -9.67 24.75
CA ASP A 24 0.07 -8.56 25.69
C ASP A 24 1.55 -8.09 25.75
N LEU A 25 1.81 -6.99 26.43
CA LEU A 25 3.17 -6.44 26.55
C LEU A 25 4.11 -7.33 27.40
N VAL A 26 3.59 -8.31 28.11
CA VAL A 26 4.36 -9.30 28.86
C VAL A 26 4.66 -10.53 28.00
N GLY A 27 4.07 -10.63 26.80
CA GLY A 27 4.31 -11.72 25.85
C GLY A 27 3.28 -12.86 25.94
N ASN A 28 2.24 -12.74 26.73
CA ASN A 28 1.19 -13.76 26.78
C ASN A 28 0.32 -13.67 25.53
N ARG A 29 0.14 -14.83 24.90
CA ARG A 29 -0.72 -14.96 23.73
C ARG A 29 -2.19 -14.71 24.11
N GLN A 30 -2.84 -13.85 23.35
CA GLN A 30 -4.26 -13.55 23.49
C GLN A 30 -5.09 -14.37 22.49
N GLU A 31 -6.24 -14.85 22.91
CA GLU A 31 -7.19 -15.49 22.00
C GLU A 31 -7.71 -14.47 20.99
N ILE A 32 -7.85 -14.94 19.75
CA ILE A 32 -8.41 -14.17 18.65
C ILE A 32 -9.68 -14.91 18.20
N ALA A 33 -10.81 -14.24 18.27
CA ALA A 33 -12.04 -14.81 17.74
C ALA A 33 -11.88 -15.11 16.24
N PRO A 34 -12.40 -16.24 15.76
CA PRO A 34 -12.41 -16.54 14.33
C PRO A 34 -13.05 -15.40 13.56
N THR A 35 -12.39 -14.91 12.53
CA THR A 35 -12.88 -13.82 11.71
C THR A 35 -13.01 -14.23 10.27
N ASN A 36 -14.13 -13.87 9.67
CA ASN A 36 -14.28 -13.92 8.23
C ASN A 36 -13.48 -12.74 7.62
N VAL A 37 -12.91 -12.94 6.44
CA VAL A 37 -12.21 -11.89 5.69
C VAL A 37 -13.03 -10.61 5.45
N THR A 38 -14.31 -10.66 5.63
CA THR A 38 -15.22 -9.51 5.52
C THR A 38 -15.52 -8.85 6.86
N GLU A 39 -15.09 -9.44 7.97
CA GLU A 39 -15.28 -8.93 9.33
C GLU A 39 -14.02 -8.22 9.80
N GLN A 40 -13.77 -7.05 9.22
CA GLN A 40 -12.52 -6.31 9.40
C GLN A 40 -12.66 -5.09 10.33
N ALA A 41 -13.83 -4.88 10.93
CA ALA A 41 -14.09 -3.79 11.85
C ALA A 41 -14.14 -4.27 13.31
N GLY A 42 -13.93 -3.35 14.25
CA GLY A 42 -14.08 -3.59 15.68
C GLY A 42 -12.77 -4.00 16.37
N GLU A 43 -12.90 -4.67 17.51
CA GLU A 43 -11.77 -5.02 18.35
C GLU A 43 -10.72 -5.87 17.59
N GLY A 44 -9.46 -5.55 17.81
CA GLY A 44 -8.34 -6.26 17.19
C GLY A 44 -7.95 -5.77 15.80
N VAL A 45 -8.49 -4.63 15.34
CA VAL A 45 -8.01 -3.95 14.14
C VAL A 45 -6.62 -3.37 14.40
N HIS A 46 -5.66 -3.73 13.58
CA HIS A 46 -4.26 -3.32 13.71
C HIS A 46 -3.53 -3.32 12.37
N LEU A 47 -2.31 -2.79 12.36
CA LEU A 47 -1.39 -2.87 11.22
C LEU A 47 -0.66 -4.22 11.23
N PHE A 48 -0.66 -4.94 10.12
CA PHE A 48 0.09 -6.19 9.98
C PHE A 48 0.44 -6.50 8.53
N CYS A 49 1.47 -7.32 8.34
CA CYS A 49 1.82 -7.89 7.04
C CYS A 49 1.39 -9.37 6.97
N PRO A 50 0.49 -9.77 6.06
CA PRO A 50 -0.02 -11.15 6.02
C PRO A 50 1.00 -12.17 5.50
N ILE A 51 2.05 -11.74 4.82
CA ILE A 51 3.06 -12.61 4.19
C ILE A 51 4.44 -12.49 4.82
N GLY A 52 4.58 -11.76 5.92
CA GLY A 52 5.82 -11.60 6.63
C GLY A 52 6.63 -10.40 6.17
N PHE A 53 7.94 -10.53 6.18
CA PHE A 53 8.87 -9.44 5.95
C PHE A 53 8.65 -8.73 4.61
N LEU A 54 8.60 -7.40 4.65
CA LEU A 54 8.58 -6.52 3.49
C LEU A 54 9.96 -5.94 3.25
N ASP A 55 10.40 -6.02 2.02
CA ASP A 55 11.61 -5.39 1.53
C ASP A 55 11.34 -4.47 0.33
N GLY A 56 12.39 -3.91 -0.23
CA GLY A 56 12.32 -3.09 -1.43
C GLY A 56 12.04 -3.84 -2.72
N SER A 57 11.82 -5.16 -2.67
CA SER A 57 11.49 -5.94 -3.86
C SER A 57 10.11 -5.59 -4.43
N TRP A 58 9.95 -5.77 -5.75
CA TRP A 58 8.68 -5.52 -6.44
C TRP A 58 7.74 -6.72 -6.41
N LEU A 59 7.83 -7.56 -5.41
CA LEU A 59 6.85 -8.63 -5.24
C LEU A 59 5.49 -8.03 -4.86
N HIS A 60 4.62 -7.88 -5.86
CA HIS A 60 3.30 -7.24 -5.71
C HIS A 60 2.36 -7.89 -4.69
N ARG A 61 2.73 -9.04 -4.15
CA ARG A 61 2.00 -9.73 -3.08
C ARG A 61 2.47 -9.34 -1.68
N ALA A 62 3.62 -8.64 -1.58
CA ALA A 62 4.13 -8.12 -0.33
C ALA A 62 3.47 -6.77 -0.03
N TYR A 63 2.70 -6.68 1.06
CA TYR A 63 1.93 -5.50 1.43
C TYR A 63 1.56 -5.50 2.91
N TRP A 64 1.39 -4.30 3.44
CA TRP A 64 0.76 -4.06 4.74
C TRP A 64 -0.75 -4.02 4.63
N MET A 65 -1.43 -4.38 5.70
CA MET A 65 -2.88 -4.27 5.86
C MET A 65 -3.21 -3.60 7.18
N PHE A 66 -4.28 -2.81 7.18
CA PHE A 66 -4.89 -2.29 8.39
C PHE A 66 -6.26 -2.94 8.57
N GLY A 67 -6.34 -3.95 9.43
CA GLY A 67 -7.54 -4.77 9.60
C GLY A 67 -7.42 -5.74 10.76
N ARG A 68 -8.36 -6.68 10.89
CA ARG A 68 -8.36 -7.66 11.98
C ARG A 68 -7.56 -8.91 11.66
N SER A 69 -7.89 -9.54 10.56
CA SER A 69 -7.26 -10.79 10.14
C SER A 69 -7.53 -11.06 8.67
N VAL A 70 -6.55 -11.61 7.98
CA VAL A 70 -6.73 -12.15 6.63
C VAL A 70 -5.99 -13.46 6.53
N ALA A 71 -6.57 -14.45 5.86
CA ALA A 71 -5.87 -15.66 5.51
C ALA A 71 -4.62 -15.31 4.68
N SER A 72 -3.49 -15.88 5.04
CA SER A 72 -2.24 -15.75 4.30
C SER A 72 -2.33 -16.38 2.90
N GLY A 73 -1.38 -16.07 2.04
CA GLY A 73 -1.29 -16.63 0.70
C GLY A 73 -2.28 -16.00 -0.28
N TRP A 74 -2.78 -16.80 -1.22
CA TRP A 74 -3.63 -16.33 -2.30
C TRP A 74 -4.88 -15.58 -1.84
N GLY A 75 -5.52 -16.06 -0.78
CA GLY A 75 -6.74 -15.45 -0.25
C GLY A 75 -6.51 -14.05 0.31
N GLY A 76 -5.40 -13.83 1.01
CA GLY A 76 -5.01 -12.54 1.54
C GLY A 76 -4.69 -11.56 0.43
N TRP A 77 -3.83 -11.95 -0.51
CA TRP A 77 -3.42 -11.10 -1.63
C TRP A 77 -4.59 -10.60 -2.48
N PHE A 78 -5.53 -11.48 -2.80
CA PHE A 78 -6.72 -11.11 -3.57
C PHE A 78 -7.60 -10.07 -2.91
N ARG A 79 -7.59 -10.03 -1.61
CA ARG A 79 -8.55 -9.28 -0.80
C ARG A 79 -7.93 -8.04 -0.19
N ALA A 80 -6.59 -7.93 -0.23
CA ALA A 80 -5.88 -6.72 0.14
C ALA A 80 -6.38 -5.52 -0.67
N GLY A 81 -6.69 -4.41 -0.01
CA GLY A 81 -7.27 -3.22 -0.62
C GLY A 81 -8.71 -3.35 -1.09
N ARG A 82 -9.29 -4.57 -1.11
CA ARG A 82 -10.71 -4.75 -1.43
C ARG A 82 -11.60 -4.55 -0.21
N PHE A 83 -11.23 -5.06 0.93
CA PHE A 83 -12.03 -4.99 2.15
C PHE A 83 -11.41 -4.10 3.22
N VAL A 84 -10.11 -3.90 3.19
CA VAL A 84 -9.35 -3.10 4.16
C VAL A 84 -8.30 -2.23 3.45
N PRO A 85 -7.90 -1.11 4.07
CA PRO A 85 -6.74 -0.34 3.60
C PRO A 85 -5.51 -1.24 3.51
N SER A 86 -4.80 -1.19 2.39
CA SER A 86 -3.59 -1.96 2.18
C SER A 86 -2.63 -1.24 1.25
N GLY A 87 -1.34 -1.46 1.41
CA GLY A 87 -0.31 -0.85 0.59
C GLY A 87 1.07 -1.43 0.81
N ARG A 88 1.98 -1.06 -0.04
CA ARG A 88 3.41 -1.35 0.14
C ARG A 88 3.95 -0.64 1.39
N LEU A 89 3.43 0.54 1.67
CA LEU A 89 3.67 1.33 2.86
C LEU A 89 2.33 1.79 3.41
N LEU A 90 2.17 1.72 4.72
CA LEU A 90 1.02 2.25 5.45
C LEU A 90 1.50 2.97 6.70
N VAL A 91 0.92 4.14 6.94
CA VAL A 91 0.98 4.85 8.21
C VAL A 91 -0.44 5.25 8.62
N PHE A 92 -0.68 5.50 9.89
CA PHE A 92 -2.01 5.84 10.36
C PHE A 92 -1.97 6.81 11.54
N ASP A 93 -3.04 7.57 11.70
CA ASP A 93 -3.33 8.37 12.88
C ASP A 93 -4.58 7.84 13.60
N GLU A 94 -5.18 8.63 14.48
CA GLU A 94 -6.39 8.24 15.20
C GLU A 94 -7.60 7.99 14.26
N SER A 95 -7.68 8.69 13.14
CA SER A 95 -8.86 8.78 12.28
C SER A 95 -8.69 8.13 10.89
N SER A 96 -7.48 7.95 10.44
CA SER A 96 -7.19 7.65 9.04
C SER A 96 -6.03 6.68 8.89
N VAL A 97 -6.05 5.96 7.78
CA VAL A 97 -4.90 5.21 7.26
C VAL A 97 -4.44 5.89 5.97
N TYR A 98 -3.15 6.14 5.87
CA TYR A 98 -2.49 6.67 4.68
C TYR A 98 -1.65 5.57 4.07
N GLY A 99 -1.71 5.42 2.77
CA GLY A 99 -1.03 4.31 2.11
C GLY A 99 -0.56 4.60 0.70
N PHE A 100 0.53 3.95 0.32
CA PHE A 100 0.93 3.80 -1.07
C PHE A 100 0.58 2.38 -1.50
N GLY A 101 -0.53 2.23 -2.21
CA GLY A 101 -1.13 0.95 -2.53
C GLY A 101 -1.71 0.90 -3.93
N ARG A 102 -2.04 -0.31 -4.38
CA ARG A 102 -2.58 -0.55 -5.72
C ARG A 102 -3.94 0.13 -5.90
N MET A 103 -4.15 0.71 -7.06
CA MET A 103 -5.45 1.25 -7.42
C MET A 103 -6.53 0.17 -7.42
N PRO A 104 -7.79 0.50 -7.06
CA PRO A 104 -8.88 -0.48 -6.95
C PRO A 104 -9.13 -1.32 -8.21
N TRP A 105 -8.86 -0.79 -9.39
CA TRP A 105 -8.99 -1.54 -10.65
C TRP A 105 -8.02 -2.71 -10.76
N TYR A 106 -6.92 -2.67 -10.02
CA TYR A 106 -5.84 -3.66 -10.04
C TYR A 106 -5.84 -4.59 -8.82
N LEU A 107 -6.89 -4.56 -7.99
CA LEU A 107 -7.02 -5.40 -6.78
C LEU A 107 -7.39 -6.86 -7.08
N CYS A 108 -7.09 -7.37 -8.24
CA CYS A 108 -7.37 -8.74 -8.61
C CYS A 108 -6.14 -9.37 -9.27
N GLN A 109 -6.23 -10.62 -9.69
CA GLN A 109 -5.17 -11.39 -10.35
C GLN A 109 -4.56 -10.67 -11.57
N SER A 110 -3.86 -9.60 -11.32
CA SER A 110 -3.28 -8.75 -12.33
C SER A 110 -1.79 -8.64 -12.09
N SER A 111 -1.03 -8.63 -13.15
CA SER A 111 0.40 -8.33 -13.15
C SER A 111 0.69 -6.82 -13.14
N VAL A 112 -0.32 -5.99 -13.34
CA VAL A 112 -0.17 -4.53 -13.35
C VAL A 112 -0.11 -3.99 -11.94
N LEU A 113 0.86 -3.14 -11.68
CA LEU A 113 1.26 -2.64 -10.36
C LEU A 113 1.02 -1.14 -10.20
N GLU A 114 0.02 -0.60 -10.90
CA GLU A 114 -0.35 0.81 -10.77
C GLU A 114 -0.75 1.16 -9.34
N TYR A 115 -0.09 2.14 -8.77
CA TYR A 115 -0.24 2.56 -7.40
C TYR A 115 -0.89 3.92 -7.28
N GLN A 116 -1.42 4.19 -6.09
CA GLN A 116 -1.90 5.49 -5.65
C GLN A 116 -1.43 5.78 -4.24
N LEU A 117 -1.18 7.05 -3.95
CA LEU A 117 -1.13 7.56 -2.59
C LEU A 117 -2.55 7.90 -2.16
N TYR A 118 -2.93 7.53 -0.94
CA TYR A 118 -4.30 7.76 -0.48
C TYR A 118 -4.38 7.97 1.03
N ALA A 119 -5.49 8.58 1.47
CA ALA A 119 -5.99 8.45 2.82
C ALA A 119 -7.36 7.78 2.80
N ALA A 120 -7.62 6.97 3.82
CA ALA A 120 -8.87 6.23 3.96
C ALA A 120 -9.32 6.17 5.42
N ASP A 121 -10.61 5.91 5.63
CA ASP A 121 -11.13 5.54 6.95
C ASP A 121 -10.47 4.23 7.42
N LYS A 122 -10.21 4.12 8.71
CA LYS A 122 -9.63 2.90 9.31
C LYS A 122 -10.50 1.67 9.11
N GLU A 123 -11.80 1.85 9.09
CA GLU A 123 -12.77 0.76 9.00
C GLU A 123 -13.67 0.88 7.77
N SER A 124 -13.90 -0.25 7.14
CA SER A 124 -14.85 -0.36 6.04
C SER A 124 -16.26 -0.62 6.58
N LYS A 125 -17.23 0.17 6.17
CA LYS A 125 -18.63 0.02 6.59
C LYS A 125 -19.27 -1.23 5.95
N GLY A 126 -20.08 -1.97 6.73
CA GLY A 126 -20.72 -3.21 6.29
C GLY A 126 -21.54 -3.09 4.99
N LYS A 127 -22.22 -1.97 4.76
CA LYS A 127 -22.92 -1.68 3.49
C LYS A 127 -21.98 -1.66 2.27
N ARG A 128 -20.74 -1.14 2.43
CA ARG A 128 -19.73 -1.13 1.37
C ARG A 128 -19.21 -2.54 1.10
N ILE A 129 -18.95 -3.31 2.15
CA ILE A 129 -18.51 -4.71 2.04
C ILE A 129 -19.55 -5.52 1.26
N SER A 130 -20.83 -5.43 1.63
CA SER A 130 -21.94 -6.13 0.94
C SER A 130 -22.05 -5.72 -0.53
N ARG A 131 -21.86 -4.43 -0.84
CA ARG A 131 -21.87 -3.93 -2.21
C ARG A 131 -20.74 -4.53 -3.05
N VAL A 132 -19.51 -4.52 -2.53
CA VAL A 132 -18.35 -5.10 -3.21
C VAL A 132 -18.50 -6.60 -3.43
N GLN A 133 -19.03 -7.33 -2.45
CA GLN A 133 -19.33 -8.76 -2.59
C GLN A 133 -20.35 -9.02 -3.69
N LYS A 134 -21.42 -8.23 -3.74
CA LYS A 134 -22.46 -8.35 -4.80
C LYS A 134 -21.88 -8.06 -6.17
N ALA A 135 -21.13 -6.98 -6.33
CA ALA A 135 -20.47 -6.62 -7.58
C ALA A 135 -19.48 -7.71 -8.04
N ALA A 136 -18.68 -8.25 -7.13
CA ALA A 136 -17.74 -9.34 -7.44
C ALA A 136 -18.45 -10.62 -7.91
N ARG A 137 -19.60 -10.98 -7.31
CA ARG A 137 -20.42 -12.11 -7.76
C ARG A 137 -20.99 -11.89 -9.16
N GLN A 138 -21.47 -10.70 -9.47
CA GLN A 138 -21.97 -10.34 -10.81
C GLN A 138 -20.87 -10.37 -11.86
N MET A 139 -19.69 -9.83 -11.56
CA MET A 139 -18.54 -9.90 -12.47
C MET A 139 -18.08 -11.34 -12.75
N ASN A 140 -18.20 -12.24 -11.77
CA ASN A 140 -17.79 -13.63 -11.92
C ASN A 140 -18.87 -14.50 -12.59
N ALA A 141 -20.13 -14.17 -12.46
CA ALA A 141 -21.25 -14.92 -13.03
C ALA A 141 -21.26 -14.93 -14.58
N GLY A 142 -20.66 -13.90 -15.21
CA GLY A 142 -20.54 -13.80 -16.67
C GLY A 142 -19.26 -14.41 -17.25
N LYS A 143 -18.40 -15.05 -16.46
CA LYS A 143 -17.07 -15.49 -16.92
C LYS A 143 -17.04 -16.94 -17.39
N LYS A 144 -16.83 -17.13 -18.67
CA LYS A 144 -16.16 -18.32 -19.22
C LYS A 144 -14.66 -18.23 -18.87
N LYS A 145 -14.05 -19.37 -18.61
CA LYS A 145 -12.76 -19.66 -17.92
C LYS A 145 -11.47 -18.89 -18.31
N ASN A 146 -11.47 -17.94 -19.22
CA ASN A 146 -10.25 -17.23 -19.64
C ASN A 146 -10.31 -15.74 -19.29
N VAL A 147 -9.43 -15.33 -18.37
CA VAL A 147 -9.22 -13.91 -18.00
C VAL A 147 -8.46 -13.24 -19.17
N SER A 148 -9.12 -12.36 -19.90
CA SER A 148 -8.53 -11.63 -21.01
C SER A 148 -8.36 -10.13 -20.69
N ALA A 149 -7.61 -9.42 -21.54
CA ALA A 149 -7.47 -7.96 -21.50
C ALA A 149 -8.83 -7.21 -21.45
N ALA A 150 -9.92 -7.85 -21.88
CA ALA A 150 -11.28 -7.32 -21.75
C ALA A 150 -11.71 -7.11 -20.28
N ASP A 151 -11.15 -7.86 -19.31
CA ASP A 151 -11.44 -7.71 -17.89
C ASP A 151 -11.00 -6.34 -17.33
N TRP A 152 -9.93 -5.77 -17.88
CA TRP A 152 -9.46 -4.45 -17.51
C TRP A 152 -10.44 -3.35 -17.90
N LYS A 153 -11.01 -3.47 -19.12
CA LYS A 153 -12.01 -2.50 -19.61
C LYS A 153 -13.27 -2.52 -18.75
N VAL A 154 -13.71 -3.72 -18.33
CA VAL A 154 -14.89 -3.87 -17.45
C VAL A 154 -14.61 -3.25 -16.10
N ARG A 155 -13.44 -3.51 -15.49
CA ARG A 155 -13.10 -2.97 -14.18
C ARG A 155 -12.90 -1.47 -14.18
N LYS A 156 -12.27 -0.92 -15.22
CA LYS A 156 -12.11 0.53 -15.37
C LYS A 156 -13.46 1.27 -15.50
N ARG A 157 -14.51 0.58 -15.94
CA ARG A 157 -15.88 1.10 -16.00
C ARG A 157 -16.66 0.93 -14.68
N SER A 158 -16.18 0.10 -13.77
CA SER A 158 -16.79 -0.09 -12.46
C SER A 158 -16.44 1.07 -11.54
N SER A 159 -17.39 1.46 -10.69
CA SER A 159 -17.10 2.47 -9.68
C SER A 159 -16.09 1.95 -8.65
N VAL A 160 -15.28 2.82 -8.08
CA VAL A 160 -14.37 2.47 -6.98
C VAL A 160 -15.13 1.82 -5.83
N ALA A 161 -16.36 2.29 -5.55
CA ALA A 161 -17.22 1.72 -4.51
C ALA A 161 -17.70 0.28 -4.78
N ASP A 162 -17.65 -0.18 -6.04
CA ASP A 162 -17.97 -1.58 -6.40
C ASP A 162 -16.73 -2.47 -6.35
N LEU A 163 -15.55 -1.87 -6.45
CA LEU A 163 -14.28 -2.60 -6.47
C LEU A 163 -13.63 -2.71 -5.08
N SER A 164 -13.83 -1.71 -4.21
CA SER A 164 -13.25 -1.66 -2.88
C SER A 164 -14.26 -1.17 -1.85
N ALA A 165 -14.30 -1.83 -0.70
CA ALA A 165 -15.05 -1.39 0.47
C ALA A 165 -14.33 -0.29 1.26
N VAL A 166 -13.06 -0.02 0.95
CA VAL A 166 -12.27 1.04 1.55
C VAL A 166 -12.90 2.40 1.27
N SER A 167 -13.05 3.19 2.30
CA SER A 167 -13.59 4.55 2.21
C SER A 167 -12.45 5.53 2.02
N PHE A 168 -12.06 5.80 0.79
CA PHE A 168 -11.03 6.78 0.48
C PHE A 168 -11.53 8.20 0.81
N LYS A 169 -10.77 8.93 1.61
CA LYS A 169 -10.96 10.36 1.88
C LYS A 169 -10.42 11.18 0.71
N TRP A 170 -9.23 10.81 0.27
CA TRP A 170 -8.60 11.30 -0.96
C TRP A 170 -7.70 10.24 -1.58
N SER A 171 -7.38 10.38 -2.85
CA SER A 171 -6.41 9.54 -3.54
C SER A 171 -5.72 10.31 -4.66
N ASN A 172 -4.44 10.05 -4.85
CA ASN A 172 -3.62 10.59 -5.94
C ASN A 172 -2.94 9.43 -6.68
N ALA A 173 -3.34 9.23 -7.94
CA ALA A 173 -2.80 8.21 -8.82
C ALA A 173 -1.76 8.78 -9.81
N ALA A 174 -1.49 10.09 -9.76
CA ALA A 174 -0.55 10.76 -10.64
C ALA A 174 0.72 11.19 -9.88
N LEU A 175 1.23 10.31 -9.00
CA LEU A 175 2.50 10.53 -8.36
C LEU A 175 3.65 10.34 -9.35
N PRO A 176 4.60 11.29 -9.45
CA PRO A 176 5.76 11.12 -10.32
C PRO A 176 6.89 10.33 -9.64
N LEU A 177 6.60 9.62 -8.56
CA LEU A 177 7.57 8.84 -7.79
C LEU A 177 6.97 7.54 -7.29
N GLN A 178 7.80 6.53 -7.20
CA GLN A 178 7.47 5.27 -6.56
C GLN A 178 7.88 5.32 -5.09
N VAL A 179 6.89 5.44 -4.20
CA VAL A 179 7.15 5.64 -2.77
C VAL A 179 7.89 4.44 -2.18
N ARG A 180 9.05 4.71 -1.58
CA ARG A 180 9.89 3.74 -0.86
C ARG A 180 9.99 4.02 0.63
N ALA A 181 9.72 5.26 1.01
CA ALA A 181 9.71 5.67 2.41
C ALA A 181 8.57 6.66 2.64
N MET A 182 7.90 6.53 3.78
CA MET A 182 6.76 7.33 4.13
C MET A 182 6.68 7.52 5.65
N VAL A 183 6.43 8.76 6.08
CA VAL A 183 6.17 9.07 7.48
C VAL A 183 5.08 10.12 7.61
N LEU A 184 4.23 9.96 8.59
CA LEU A 184 3.19 10.90 8.95
C LEU A 184 3.63 11.68 10.20
N THR A 185 3.52 12.99 10.14
CA THR A 185 3.52 13.90 11.29
C THR A 185 2.11 14.49 11.42
N ASP A 186 1.83 15.32 12.41
CA ASP A 186 0.47 15.78 12.76
C ASP A 186 -0.48 16.02 11.55
N LYS A 187 -0.07 16.83 10.59
CA LYS A 187 -0.89 17.23 9.44
C LYS A 187 -0.20 17.00 8.10
N THR A 188 0.98 16.42 8.12
CA THR A 188 1.86 16.33 6.98
C THR A 188 2.32 14.90 6.75
N LEU A 189 2.15 14.45 5.50
CA LEU A 189 2.66 13.17 5.04
C LEU A 189 3.90 13.43 4.17
N PHE A 190 5.02 12.87 4.57
CA PHE A 190 6.26 12.88 3.80
C PHE A 190 6.37 11.57 3.04
N VAL A 191 6.59 11.64 1.74
CA VAL A 191 6.77 10.47 0.87
C VAL A 191 7.99 10.67 -0.02
N ALA A 192 8.84 9.66 -0.10
CA ALA A 192 10.04 9.74 -0.93
C ALA A 192 10.29 8.46 -1.71
N GLY A 193 10.86 8.61 -2.91
CA GLY A 193 11.20 7.49 -3.76
C GLY A 193 11.80 7.91 -5.10
N PRO A 194 12.27 6.95 -5.88
CA PRO A 194 12.75 7.22 -7.23
C PRO A 194 11.63 7.72 -8.15
N PRO A 195 11.96 8.41 -9.24
CA PRO A 195 10.98 8.80 -10.26
C PRO A 195 10.19 7.59 -10.78
N ASP A 196 8.89 7.79 -10.98
CA ASP A 196 8.00 6.88 -11.69
C ASP A 196 7.84 7.35 -13.13
N VAL A 197 8.42 6.60 -14.08
CA VAL A 197 8.51 7.00 -15.49
C VAL A 197 7.77 6.05 -16.43
N VAL A 198 7.30 4.93 -15.90
CA VAL A 198 6.66 3.87 -16.68
C VAL A 198 5.20 3.70 -16.30
N ASP A 199 4.33 3.73 -17.30
CA ASP A 199 2.97 3.17 -17.18
C ASP A 199 3.05 1.65 -17.40
N GLU A 200 2.93 0.86 -16.32
CA GLU A 200 3.01 -0.61 -16.40
C GLU A 200 1.91 -1.19 -17.29
N LYS A 201 0.79 -0.51 -17.44
CA LYS A 201 -0.27 -0.94 -18.35
C LYS A 201 0.15 -0.77 -19.81
N GLU A 202 0.88 0.31 -20.15
CA GLU A 202 1.45 0.45 -21.49
C GLU A 202 2.48 -0.65 -21.77
N VAL A 203 3.35 -0.95 -20.80
CA VAL A 203 4.32 -2.05 -20.89
C VAL A 203 3.62 -3.38 -21.16
N PHE A 204 2.56 -3.66 -20.39
CA PHE A 204 1.80 -4.89 -20.56
C PHE A 204 1.13 -5.01 -21.94
N ASN A 205 0.62 -3.91 -22.47
CA ASN A 205 -0.09 -3.90 -23.75
C ASN A 205 0.83 -3.87 -24.96
N ARG A 206 2.06 -3.34 -24.83
CA ARG A 206 3.02 -3.13 -25.93
C ARG A 206 4.45 -3.49 -25.50
N PRO A 207 4.70 -4.74 -25.08
CA PRO A 207 6.00 -5.14 -24.52
C PRO A 207 7.15 -5.06 -25.55
N ASP A 208 6.82 -5.14 -26.85
CA ASP A 208 7.79 -5.15 -27.95
C ASP A 208 8.08 -3.75 -28.54
N ASP A 209 7.36 -2.73 -28.09
CA ASP A 209 7.57 -1.35 -28.52
C ASP A 209 8.93 -0.81 -28.03
N ALA A 210 9.74 -0.29 -28.96
CA ALA A 210 11.09 0.20 -28.65
C ALA A 210 11.07 1.40 -27.68
N GLY A 211 10.09 2.29 -27.79
CA GLY A 211 9.93 3.44 -26.89
C GLY A 211 9.55 3.00 -25.48
N ILE A 212 8.68 1.98 -25.38
CA ILE A 212 8.31 1.38 -24.07
C ILE A 212 9.52 0.69 -23.44
N ARG A 213 10.32 -0.05 -24.19
CA ARG A 213 11.57 -0.67 -23.67
C ARG A 213 12.56 0.39 -23.18
N ALA A 214 12.68 1.51 -23.88
CA ALA A 214 13.54 2.61 -23.42
C ALA A 214 13.07 3.17 -22.06
N LYS A 215 11.75 3.39 -21.88
CA LYS A 215 11.16 3.80 -20.59
C LYS A 215 11.37 2.75 -19.49
N VAL A 216 11.25 1.46 -19.78
CA VAL A 216 11.54 0.38 -18.82
C VAL A 216 13.01 0.41 -18.37
N ASN A 217 13.95 0.64 -19.29
CA ASN A 217 15.35 0.80 -18.94
C ASN A 217 15.59 2.05 -18.09
N GLU A 218 14.89 3.14 -18.38
CA GLU A 218 14.94 4.36 -17.58
C GLU A 218 14.35 4.13 -16.17
N GLN A 219 13.23 3.42 -16.06
CA GLN A 219 12.66 3.03 -14.76
C GLN A 219 13.64 2.16 -13.97
N THR A 220 14.29 1.22 -14.61
CA THR A 220 15.33 0.39 -13.97
C THR A 220 16.46 1.27 -13.44
N ALA A 221 16.93 2.23 -14.22
CA ALA A 221 17.95 3.19 -13.79
C ALA A 221 17.50 4.04 -12.58
N ALA A 222 16.23 4.44 -12.56
CA ALA A 222 15.65 5.16 -11.43
C ALA A 222 15.58 4.28 -10.16
N LEU A 223 15.13 3.04 -10.27
CA LEU A 223 15.07 2.08 -9.16
C LEU A 223 16.44 1.73 -8.60
N GLU A 224 17.47 1.70 -9.44
CA GLU A 224 18.86 1.52 -9.03
C GLU A 224 19.48 2.76 -8.37
N GLY A 225 18.82 3.91 -8.46
CA GLY A 225 19.25 5.17 -7.84
C GLY A 225 20.05 6.09 -8.76
N ARG A 226 20.23 5.75 -10.03
CA ARG A 226 20.98 6.57 -11.00
C ARG A 226 20.25 7.85 -11.45
N LYS A 227 18.99 8.01 -11.08
CA LYS A 227 18.14 9.16 -11.41
C LYS A 227 17.82 10.04 -10.19
N GLY A 228 18.50 9.81 -9.05
CA GLY A 228 18.12 10.46 -7.81
C GLY A 228 16.77 10.02 -7.30
N ALA A 229 16.11 10.89 -6.54
CA ALA A 229 14.77 10.67 -6.02
C ALA A 229 14.04 11.98 -5.76
N LEU A 230 12.75 11.88 -5.47
CA LEU A 230 11.90 12.99 -5.04
C LEU A 230 11.48 12.77 -3.60
N LEU A 231 11.39 13.85 -2.84
CA LEU A 231 10.70 13.94 -1.57
C LEU A 231 9.51 14.89 -1.75
N TRP A 232 8.30 14.37 -1.59
CA TRP A 232 7.10 15.18 -1.55
C TRP A 232 6.64 15.38 -0.11
N VAL A 233 6.25 16.61 0.18
CA VAL A 233 5.53 16.99 1.39
C VAL A 233 4.07 17.16 0.99
N VAL A 234 3.19 16.38 1.61
CA VAL A 234 1.78 16.27 1.21
C VAL A 234 0.90 16.60 2.40
N SER A 235 -0.15 17.36 2.18
CA SER A 235 -1.18 17.61 3.17
C SER A 235 -1.91 16.31 3.50
N ALA A 236 -1.93 15.91 4.77
CA ALA A 236 -2.62 14.71 5.21
C ALA A 236 -4.15 14.82 5.05
N SER A 237 -4.70 16.04 5.08
CA SER A 237 -6.14 16.27 5.05
C SER A 237 -6.76 16.08 3.67
N ASP A 238 -6.05 16.47 2.58
CA ASP A 238 -6.61 16.49 1.21
C ASP A 238 -5.68 15.93 0.13
N GLY A 239 -4.49 15.47 0.51
CA GLY A 239 -3.54 14.84 -0.42
C GLY A 239 -2.83 15.79 -1.38
N LYS A 240 -2.96 17.12 -1.20
CA LYS A 240 -2.27 18.10 -2.04
C LYS A 240 -0.79 18.15 -1.74
N LYS A 241 0.01 18.23 -2.79
CA LYS A 241 1.44 18.51 -2.69
C LYS A 241 1.64 19.92 -2.13
N LEU A 242 2.32 20.04 -1.01
CA LEU A 242 2.70 21.30 -0.38
C LEU A 242 4.03 21.80 -0.93
N THR A 243 5.02 20.91 -1.00
CA THR A 243 6.35 21.21 -1.57
C THR A 243 7.03 19.92 -2.05
N GLU A 244 8.14 20.10 -2.76
CA GLU A 244 8.93 19.02 -3.35
C GLU A 244 10.41 19.35 -3.22
N TYR A 245 11.21 18.32 -2.96
CA TYR A 245 12.67 18.41 -2.93
C TYR A 245 13.26 17.29 -3.78
N ASN A 246 14.33 17.63 -4.51
CA ASN A 246 15.15 16.66 -5.20
C ASN A 246 16.15 16.04 -4.21
N LEU A 247 16.30 14.74 -4.26
CA LEU A 247 17.26 13.98 -3.48
C LEU A 247 18.31 13.38 -4.41
N GLU A 248 19.56 13.40 -3.98
CA GLU A 248 20.71 12.87 -4.75
C GLU A 248 20.59 11.34 -4.97
N SER A 249 19.97 10.63 -4.03
CA SER A 249 19.80 9.18 -4.03
C SER A 249 18.41 8.80 -3.49
N PRO A 250 17.82 7.69 -3.89
CA PRO A 250 16.59 7.19 -3.28
C PRO A 250 16.81 6.78 -1.81
N PRO A 251 15.77 6.87 -0.97
CA PRO A 251 15.80 6.26 0.34
C PRO A 251 15.89 4.74 0.23
N VAL A 252 16.45 4.09 1.24
CA VAL A 252 16.27 2.65 1.42
C VAL A 252 14.80 2.34 1.71
N TRP A 253 14.41 1.08 1.57
CA TRP A 253 13.03 0.68 1.86
C TRP A 253 12.66 1.00 3.32
N ASP A 254 11.55 1.72 3.50
CA ASP A 254 11.02 2.20 4.79
C ASP A 254 12.03 3.03 5.61
N GLY A 255 12.99 3.64 4.93
CA GLY A 255 14.12 4.35 5.52
C GLY A 255 13.84 5.81 5.87
N MET A 256 12.68 6.12 6.48
CA MET A 256 12.32 7.47 6.89
C MET A 256 11.77 7.49 8.31
N ALA A 257 12.17 8.48 9.10
CA ALA A 257 11.64 8.72 10.43
C ALA A 257 11.54 10.22 10.71
N ALA A 258 10.58 10.61 11.54
CA ALA A 258 10.45 11.98 12.03
C ALA A 258 10.58 11.99 13.55
N ALA A 259 11.46 12.82 14.08
CA ALA A 259 11.68 12.98 15.51
C ALA A 259 12.29 14.36 15.80
N ASN A 260 11.93 14.93 16.95
CA ASN A 260 12.54 16.17 17.47
C ASN A 260 12.56 17.32 16.43
N GLY A 261 11.46 17.52 15.70
CA GLY A 261 11.36 18.55 14.67
C GLY A 261 12.23 18.32 13.43
N ARG A 262 12.72 17.11 13.23
CA ARG A 262 13.56 16.73 12.08
C ARG A 262 13.00 15.54 11.35
N LEU A 263 13.24 15.51 10.03
CA LEU A 263 13.01 14.37 9.17
C LEU A 263 14.36 13.72 8.85
N TYR A 264 14.45 12.41 9.07
CA TYR A 264 15.64 11.61 8.82
C TYR A 264 15.35 10.63 7.67
N LEU A 265 16.27 10.54 6.72
CA LEU A 265 16.20 9.61 5.60
C LEU A 265 17.50 8.80 5.50
N SER A 266 17.38 7.49 5.55
CA SER A 266 18.47 6.57 5.22
C SER A 266 18.50 6.37 3.71
N MET A 267 19.61 6.70 3.06
CA MET A 267 19.73 6.74 1.61
C MET A 267 20.48 5.52 1.07
N LYS A 268 20.17 5.10 -0.15
CA LYS A 268 20.83 3.97 -0.81
C LYS A 268 22.35 4.16 -1.01
N ASN A 269 22.81 5.40 -1.06
CA ASN A 269 24.25 5.71 -1.15
C ASN A 269 24.98 5.63 0.19
N GLY A 270 24.37 5.10 1.25
CA GLY A 270 24.94 4.92 2.58
C GLY A 270 24.92 6.18 3.47
N ARG A 271 24.36 7.29 3.01
CA ARG A 271 24.22 8.51 3.82
C ARG A 271 22.93 8.53 4.62
N VAL A 272 22.94 9.22 5.74
CA VAL A 272 21.73 9.63 6.46
C VAL A 272 21.55 11.14 6.27
N LEU A 273 20.40 11.51 5.72
CA LEU A 273 20.02 12.91 5.55
C LEU A 273 19.15 13.33 6.72
N SER A 274 19.43 14.50 7.31
CA SER A 274 18.62 15.12 8.35
C SER A 274 18.13 16.48 7.86
N LEU A 275 16.82 16.63 7.74
CA LEU A 275 16.15 17.87 7.34
C LEU A 275 15.46 18.48 8.55
N ALA A 276 15.54 19.80 8.69
CA ALA A 276 14.84 20.57 9.71
C ALA A 276 14.15 21.76 9.05
N GLU A 277 13.14 22.29 9.69
CA GLU A 277 12.58 23.60 9.35
C GLU A 277 13.64 24.70 9.59
N LYS A 278 13.68 25.68 8.69
CA LYS A 278 14.58 26.83 8.82
C LYS A 278 13.97 27.87 9.74
#